data_f94904e9572404c7cee57e755d9daff3
#
_entry.id   f94904e9572404c7cee57e755d9daff3
#
_cell.length_a   1.000
_cell.length_b   1.000
_cell.length_c   1.000
_cell.angle_alpha   90.00
_cell.angle_beta   90.00
_cell.angle_gamma   90.00
#
_symmetry.space_group_name_H-M   'P 1'
#
loop_
_entity.id
_entity.type
_entity.pdbx_description
1 polymer ?
#
loop_
_entity_poly.entity_id
_entity_poly.type
_entity_poly.pdbx_seq_one_letter_code
_entity_poly.pdbx_strand_id
1 'polypeptide(L)'
;MTQPEFKLKKNVKTLLDEAAAKTKGISAEAAQEKLGDDHTVFVDIRDVRELERDGMIPGAFHAPRGMLEFWVDPESKYYKPVFVPGKAYILYCAADWRATLAAGVLAEMGMSQIYHLEGGFEEWKKAGRPVGQRPHSPHKPKA
;
A
#
# COMPACT_ATOMS: atom_id res chain seq x y z
N MET A 1 -12.35 -33.98 -6.60
CA MET A 1 -11.11 -33.42 -6.08
C MET A 1 -11.36 -32.86 -4.71
N THR A 2 -10.62 -33.34 -3.72
CA THR A 2 -10.79 -32.90 -2.36
C THR A 2 -9.98 -31.64 -2.11
N GLN A 3 -10.55 -30.73 -1.33
CA GLN A 3 -9.82 -29.53 -0.90
C GLN A 3 -8.85 -29.87 0.23
N PRO A 4 -7.75 -29.12 0.37
CA PRO A 4 -6.85 -29.33 1.50
C PRO A 4 -7.62 -29.20 2.80
N GLU A 5 -7.29 -30.05 3.76
CA GLU A 5 -8.03 -30.09 5.01
C GLU A 5 -7.41 -29.21 6.10
N PHE A 6 -7.09 -27.97 5.74
CA PHE A 6 -6.74 -26.99 6.76
C PHE A 6 -8.00 -26.62 7.53
N LYS A 7 -7.90 -26.73 8.83
CA LYS A 7 -8.93 -26.14 9.69
C LYS A 7 -8.41 -24.79 10.16
N LEU A 8 -8.58 -23.80 9.33
CA LEU A 8 -8.10 -22.46 9.65
C LEU A 8 -8.92 -21.88 10.80
N LYS A 9 -8.25 -21.35 11.80
CA LYS A 9 -8.91 -20.59 12.86
C LYS A 9 -9.51 -19.30 12.31
N LYS A 10 -8.80 -18.71 11.33
CA LYS A 10 -9.26 -17.51 10.65
C LYS A 10 -9.01 -17.68 9.16
N ASN A 11 -10.02 -17.43 8.38
CA ASN A 11 -9.84 -17.39 6.93
C ASN A 11 -9.44 -15.97 6.51
N VAL A 12 -9.16 -15.78 5.22
CA VAL A 12 -8.70 -14.47 4.74
C VAL A 12 -9.78 -13.40 4.91
N LYS A 13 -11.06 -13.76 4.78
CA LYS A 13 -12.14 -12.80 5.00
C LYS A 13 -12.12 -12.26 6.42
N THR A 14 -11.93 -13.15 7.40
CA THR A 14 -11.83 -12.73 8.80
C THR A 14 -10.63 -11.81 9.03
N LEU A 15 -9.47 -12.15 8.44
CA LEU A 15 -8.29 -11.28 8.55
C LEU A 15 -8.55 -9.91 7.95
N LEU A 16 -9.23 -9.86 6.80
CA LEU A 16 -9.58 -8.59 6.16
C LEU A 16 -10.52 -7.76 7.03
N ASP A 17 -11.55 -8.40 7.59
CA ASP A 17 -12.51 -7.70 8.46
C ASP A 17 -11.82 -7.13 9.71
N GLU A 18 -10.93 -7.91 10.32
CA GLU A 18 -10.18 -7.47 11.49
C GLU A 18 -9.22 -6.33 11.15
N ALA A 19 -8.55 -6.43 10.02
CA ALA A 19 -7.64 -5.37 9.57
C ALA A 19 -8.41 -4.08 9.27
N ALA A 20 -9.55 -4.20 8.59
CA ALA A 20 -10.37 -3.03 8.26
C ALA A 20 -10.88 -2.32 9.51
N ALA A 21 -11.10 -3.06 10.60
CA ALA A 21 -11.53 -2.45 11.87
C ALA A 21 -10.42 -1.62 12.54
N LYS A 22 -9.16 -1.86 12.18
CA LYS A 22 -8.00 -1.17 12.77
C LYS A 22 -7.56 0.07 11.99
N THR A 23 -8.08 0.26 10.78
CA THR A 23 -7.65 1.33 9.90
C THR A 23 -8.85 1.93 9.19
N LYS A 24 -8.62 2.85 8.26
CA LYS A 24 -9.68 3.51 7.53
C LYS A 24 -9.43 3.44 6.04
N GLY A 25 -10.50 3.16 5.28
CA GLY A 25 -10.45 3.31 3.85
C GLY A 25 -10.54 4.79 3.47
N ILE A 26 -9.93 5.14 2.35
CA ILE A 26 -10.08 6.46 1.77
C ILE A 26 -10.53 6.29 0.32
N SER A 27 -11.52 7.07 -0.11
CA SER A 27 -11.99 7.00 -1.48
C SER A 27 -10.94 7.52 -2.45
N ALA A 28 -10.99 7.07 -3.69
CA ALA A 28 -10.08 7.56 -4.73
C ALA A 28 -10.23 9.06 -4.92
N GLU A 29 -11.45 9.56 -4.84
CA GLU A 29 -11.71 11.00 -4.97
C GLU A 29 -11.03 11.79 -3.87
N ALA A 30 -11.20 11.39 -2.62
CA ALA A 30 -10.56 12.07 -1.49
C ALA A 30 -9.03 11.92 -1.54
N ALA A 31 -8.55 10.75 -1.93
CA ALA A 31 -7.11 10.51 -2.05
C ALA A 31 -6.49 11.39 -3.13
N GLN A 32 -7.17 11.57 -4.26
CA GLN A 32 -6.64 12.41 -5.33
C GLN A 32 -6.40 13.85 -4.86
N GLU A 33 -7.23 14.35 -3.97
CA GLU A 33 -7.04 15.68 -3.40
C GLU A 33 -5.78 15.82 -2.57
N LYS A 34 -5.21 14.69 -2.17
CA LYS A 34 -3.96 14.65 -1.38
C LYS A 34 -2.71 14.56 -2.23
N LEU A 35 -2.83 14.46 -3.55
CA LEU A 35 -1.66 14.44 -4.42
C LEU A 35 -0.90 15.76 -4.27
N GLY A 36 0.42 15.65 -4.06
CA GLY A 36 1.26 16.83 -3.88
C GLY A 36 1.26 17.43 -2.48
N ASP A 37 0.47 16.88 -1.56
CA ASP A 37 0.45 17.33 -0.17
C ASP A 37 1.71 16.80 0.54
N ASP A 38 2.49 17.72 1.12
CA ASP A 38 3.75 17.37 1.79
C ASP A 38 3.55 16.48 3.03
N HIS A 39 2.34 16.45 3.58
CA HIS A 39 2.04 15.67 4.78
C HIS A 39 1.38 14.33 4.46
N THR A 40 1.28 13.98 3.19
CA THR A 40 0.68 12.71 2.75
C THR A 40 1.65 11.94 1.88
N VAL A 41 1.82 10.67 2.17
CA VAL A 41 2.64 9.75 1.38
C VAL A 41 1.76 8.65 0.83
N PHE A 42 1.74 8.51 -0.49
CA PHE A 42 1.12 7.35 -1.13
C PHE A 42 2.15 6.23 -1.14
N VAL A 43 1.76 5.06 -0.66
CA VAL A 43 2.66 3.91 -0.55
C VAL A 43 2.14 2.78 -1.42
N ASP A 44 2.87 2.48 -2.49
CA ASP A 44 2.54 1.38 -3.39
C ASP A 44 3.17 0.11 -2.85
N ILE A 45 2.34 -0.86 -2.44
CA ILE A 45 2.85 -2.09 -1.83
C ILE A 45 2.85 -3.29 -2.78
N ARG A 46 2.64 -3.03 -4.07
CA ARG A 46 2.60 -4.09 -5.08
C ARG A 46 3.99 -4.61 -5.40
N ASP A 47 4.04 -5.72 -6.14
CA ASP A 47 5.27 -6.22 -6.73
C ASP A 47 5.78 -5.21 -7.78
N VAL A 48 7.08 -5.04 -7.88
CA VAL A 48 7.67 -4.05 -8.79
C VAL A 48 7.24 -4.26 -10.25
N ARG A 49 6.98 -5.51 -10.65
CA ARG A 49 6.53 -5.80 -12.01
C ARG A 49 5.16 -5.23 -12.30
N GLU A 50 4.31 -5.11 -11.28
CA GLU A 50 3.00 -4.48 -11.46
C GLU A 50 3.16 -2.99 -11.75
N LEU A 51 4.09 -2.31 -11.07
CA LEU A 51 4.37 -0.90 -11.34
C LEU A 51 4.92 -0.70 -12.75
N GLU A 52 5.82 -1.59 -13.16
CA GLU A 52 6.42 -1.49 -14.49
C GLU A 52 5.40 -1.72 -15.59
N ARG A 53 4.48 -2.66 -15.39
CA ARG A 53 3.45 -2.99 -16.37
C ARG A 53 2.33 -1.99 -16.41
N ASP A 54 1.82 -1.57 -15.25
CA ASP A 54 0.57 -0.82 -15.15
C ASP A 54 0.74 0.65 -14.79
N GLY A 55 1.94 1.06 -14.39
CA GLY A 55 2.18 2.39 -13.87
C GLY A 55 1.90 2.47 -12.37
N MET A 56 1.91 3.68 -11.84
CA MET A 56 1.73 3.93 -10.41
C MET A 56 1.09 5.29 -10.19
N ILE A 57 0.64 5.56 -8.99
CA ILE A 57 0.17 6.89 -8.62
C ILE A 57 1.38 7.82 -8.60
N PRO A 58 1.30 9.00 -9.25
CA PRO A 58 2.46 9.91 -9.30
C PRO A 58 2.98 10.27 -7.91
N GLY A 59 4.30 10.17 -7.74
CA GLY A 59 4.95 10.52 -6.48
C GLY A 59 4.84 9.45 -5.39
N ALA A 60 4.22 8.33 -5.65
CA ALA A 60 4.09 7.27 -4.65
C ALA A 60 5.45 6.67 -4.31
N PHE A 61 5.61 6.30 -3.04
CA PHE A 61 6.77 5.56 -2.58
C PHE A 61 6.50 4.07 -2.72
N HIS A 62 7.40 3.35 -3.39
CA HIS A 62 7.24 1.90 -3.54
C HIS A 62 7.83 1.18 -2.33
N ALA A 63 6.98 0.49 -1.59
CA ALA A 63 7.38 -0.34 -0.46
C ALA A 63 6.73 -1.72 -0.63
N PRO A 64 7.44 -2.66 -1.26
CA PRO A 64 6.86 -3.99 -1.50
C PRO A 64 6.35 -4.61 -0.20
N ARG A 65 5.19 -5.26 -0.26
CA ARG A 65 4.52 -5.78 0.93
C ARG A 65 5.45 -6.57 1.85
N GLY A 66 6.34 -7.36 1.28
CA GLY A 66 7.25 -8.21 2.05
C GLY A 66 8.27 -7.46 2.90
N MET A 67 8.51 -6.19 2.60
CA MET A 67 9.49 -5.37 3.35
C MET A 67 8.85 -4.31 4.22
N LEU A 68 7.55 -4.16 4.16
CA LEU A 68 6.88 -2.99 4.73
C LEU A 68 7.14 -2.81 6.23
N GLU A 69 6.95 -3.85 7.03
CA GLU A 69 7.15 -3.76 8.47
C GLU A 69 8.60 -3.42 8.82
N PHE A 70 9.53 -3.98 8.05
CA PHE A 70 10.97 -3.72 8.29
C PHE A 70 11.38 -2.30 7.92
N TRP A 71 10.71 -1.72 6.93
CA TRP A 71 11.03 -0.37 6.46
C TRP A 71 10.39 0.72 7.32
N VAL A 72 9.32 0.39 8.03
CA VAL A 72 8.57 1.34 8.87
C VAL A 72 9.20 1.51 10.25
N ASP A 73 9.85 0.48 10.78
CA ASP A 73 10.34 0.45 12.15
C ASP A 73 11.72 1.11 12.27
N PRO A 74 11.82 2.23 13.01
CA PRO A 74 13.12 2.92 13.20
C PRO A 74 14.19 2.05 13.89
N GLU A 75 13.79 1.01 14.59
CA GLU A 75 14.74 0.11 15.25
C GLU A 75 15.20 -1.03 14.33
N SER A 76 14.59 -1.16 13.16
CA SER A 76 15.00 -2.13 12.16
C SER A 76 16.21 -1.61 11.37
N LYS A 77 17.15 -2.49 11.04
CA LYS A 77 18.28 -2.09 10.21
C LYS A 77 17.89 -1.72 8.79
N TYR A 78 16.66 -2.03 8.39
CA TYR A 78 16.14 -1.70 7.06
C TYR A 78 15.24 -0.48 7.04
N TYR A 79 15.18 0.26 8.13
CA TYR A 79 14.31 1.44 8.23
C TYR A 79 14.52 2.43 7.08
N LYS A 80 13.40 2.95 6.57
CA LYS A 80 13.39 3.98 5.52
C LYS A 80 12.84 5.29 6.08
N PRO A 81 13.61 6.39 5.96
CA PRO A 81 13.22 7.67 6.59
C PRO A 81 11.95 8.33 6.07
N VAL A 82 11.34 7.81 4.99
CA VAL A 82 10.05 8.32 4.52
C VAL A 82 8.95 8.08 5.58
N PHE A 83 9.14 7.08 6.44
CA PHE A 83 8.18 6.76 7.48
C PHE A 83 8.53 7.50 8.76
N VAL A 84 7.81 8.60 9.01
CA VAL A 84 8.04 9.48 10.17
C VAL A 84 6.71 9.86 10.81
N PRO A 85 6.70 10.25 12.09
CA PRO A 85 5.50 10.77 12.73
C PRO A 85 5.01 12.04 12.06
N GLY A 86 3.72 12.29 12.11
CA GLY A 86 3.13 13.53 11.63
C GLY A 86 2.69 13.53 10.16
N LYS A 87 2.90 12.42 9.47
CA LYS A 87 2.41 12.27 8.09
C LYS A 87 1.29 11.25 8.02
N ALA A 88 0.45 11.39 7.02
CA ALA A 88 -0.56 10.40 6.69
C ALA A 88 -0.04 9.50 5.58
N TYR A 89 -0.35 8.22 5.66
CA TYR A 89 0.09 7.23 4.68
C TYR A 89 -1.12 6.55 4.06
N ILE A 90 -1.18 6.59 2.73
CA ILE A 90 -2.25 5.94 1.97
C ILE A 90 -1.62 4.75 1.24
N LEU A 91 -1.89 3.56 1.74
CA LEU A 91 -1.39 2.32 1.14
C LEU A 91 -2.31 1.90 0.02
N TYR A 92 -1.75 1.41 -1.09
CA TYR A 92 -2.58 0.85 -2.15
C TYR A 92 -1.91 -0.35 -2.82
N CYS A 93 -2.76 -1.20 -3.34
CA CYS A 93 -2.38 -2.32 -4.19
C CYS A 93 -3.31 -2.33 -5.39
N ALA A 94 -3.47 -3.45 -6.07
CA ALA A 94 -4.34 -3.50 -7.26
C ALA A 94 -5.83 -3.39 -6.90
N ALA A 95 -6.30 -4.19 -5.93
CA ALA A 95 -7.73 -4.31 -5.61
C ALA A 95 -8.07 -4.06 -4.14
N ASP A 96 -7.19 -3.44 -3.40
CA ASP A 96 -7.33 -3.07 -1.98
C ASP A 96 -7.17 -4.20 -0.95
N TRP A 97 -7.20 -5.46 -1.30
CA TRP A 97 -7.12 -6.53 -0.30
C TRP A 97 -5.77 -6.58 0.41
N ARG A 98 -4.67 -6.55 -0.35
CA ARG A 98 -3.32 -6.53 0.24
C ARG A 98 -3.11 -5.26 1.07
N ALA A 99 -3.62 -4.13 0.58
CA ALA A 99 -3.48 -2.85 1.26
C ALA A 99 -4.26 -2.80 2.56
N THR A 100 -5.46 -3.38 2.60
CA THR A 100 -6.25 -3.47 3.83
C THR A 100 -5.51 -4.26 4.90
N LEU A 101 -4.97 -5.43 4.54
CA LEU A 101 -4.19 -6.25 5.49
C LEU A 101 -2.95 -5.49 5.97
N ALA A 102 -2.22 -4.87 5.03
CA ALA A 102 -1.01 -4.14 5.36
C ALA A 102 -1.29 -2.94 6.27
N ALA A 103 -2.31 -2.15 5.95
CA ALA A 103 -2.69 -1.01 6.76
C ALA A 103 -3.07 -1.42 8.18
N GLY A 104 -3.77 -2.54 8.31
CA GLY A 104 -4.12 -3.09 9.61
C GLY A 104 -2.90 -3.44 10.45
N VAL A 105 -1.87 -4.03 9.83
CA VAL A 105 -0.62 -4.34 10.52
C VAL A 105 0.08 -3.07 10.98
N LEU A 106 0.18 -2.07 10.09
CA LEU A 106 0.83 -0.81 10.45
C LEU A 106 0.08 -0.06 11.54
N ALA A 107 -1.24 -0.10 11.53
CA ALA A 107 -2.06 0.48 12.61
C ALA A 107 -1.78 -0.25 13.94
N GLU A 108 -1.66 -1.57 13.90
CA GLU A 108 -1.32 -2.37 15.07
C GLU A 108 0.08 -2.03 15.60
N MET A 109 1.00 -1.68 14.70
CA MET A 109 2.34 -1.23 15.10
C MET A 109 2.35 0.17 15.70
N GLY A 110 1.23 0.91 15.62
CA GLY A 110 1.09 2.22 16.27
C GLY A 110 1.01 3.41 15.32
N MET A 111 0.94 3.19 14.01
CA MET A 111 0.78 4.29 13.06
C MET A 111 -0.67 4.79 13.10
N SER A 112 -0.87 6.05 13.47
CA SER A 112 -2.21 6.60 13.68
C SER A 112 -2.90 7.10 12.42
N GLN A 113 -2.13 7.58 11.44
CA GLN A 113 -2.69 8.12 10.20
C GLN A 113 -2.37 7.18 9.04
N ILE A 114 -2.96 6.00 9.11
CA ILE A 114 -2.74 4.96 8.11
C ILE A 114 -4.07 4.63 7.44
N TYR A 115 -4.07 4.67 6.10
CA TYR A 115 -5.27 4.48 5.28
C TYR A 115 -5.00 3.47 4.18
N HIS A 116 -6.05 2.86 3.65
CA HIS A 116 -5.96 2.05 2.45
C HIS A 116 -6.86 2.64 1.37
N LEU A 117 -6.38 2.63 0.13
CA LEU A 117 -7.11 3.21 -1.00
C LEU A 117 -8.22 2.26 -1.44
N GLU A 118 -9.47 2.69 -1.26
CA GLU A 118 -10.63 1.90 -1.66
C GLU A 118 -10.64 1.71 -3.18
N GLY A 119 -10.87 0.48 -3.62
CA GLY A 119 -10.85 0.14 -5.04
C GLY A 119 -9.45 -0.08 -5.60
N GLY A 120 -8.42 0.36 -4.90
CA GLY A 120 -7.03 0.17 -5.30
C GLY A 120 -6.66 0.86 -6.61
N PHE A 121 -5.50 0.48 -7.14
CA PHE A 121 -4.98 1.09 -8.36
C PHE A 121 -5.83 0.75 -9.59
N GLU A 122 -6.47 -0.41 -9.61
CA GLU A 122 -7.32 -0.79 -10.73
C GLU A 122 -8.45 0.21 -10.95
N GLU A 123 -9.18 0.54 -9.89
CA GLU A 123 -10.29 1.51 -9.99
C GLU A 123 -9.77 2.91 -10.23
N TRP A 124 -8.62 3.27 -9.61
CA TRP A 124 -7.97 4.55 -9.82
C TRP A 124 -7.68 4.79 -11.30
N LYS A 125 -7.02 3.83 -11.93
CA LYS A 125 -6.62 3.92 -13.33
C LYS A 125 -7.83 3.89 -14.26
N LYS A 126 -8.79 3.01 -13.97
CA LYS A 126 -10.02 2.86 -14.76
C LYS A 126 -10.84 4.15 -14.76
N ALA A 127 -10.83 4.90 -13.66
CA ALA A 127 -11.54 6.17 -13.57
C ALA A 127 -10.79 7.32 -14.24
N GLY A 128 -9.65 7.06 -14.86
CA GLY A 128 -8.89 8.10 -15.56
C GLY A 128 -8.11 9.04 -14.63
N ARG A 129 -7.88 8.64 -13.38
CA ARG A 129 -7.13 9.46 -12.44
C ARG A 129 -5.63 9.43 -12.79
N PRO A 130 -4.83 10.37 -12.27
CA PRO A 130 -3.43 10.50 -12.68
C PRO A 130 -2.62 9.22 -12.49
N VAL A 131 -1.87 8.85 -13.52
CA VAL A 131 -0.98 7.68 -13.51
C VAL A 131 0.40 8.13 -13.99
N GLY A 132 1.43 7.77 -13.23
CA GLY A 132 2.80 8.03 -13.60
C GLY A 132 3.53 6.75 -13.93
N GLN A 133 4.74 6.92 -14.44
CA GLN A 133 5.64 5.80 -14.72
C GLN A 133 6.58 5.60 -13.54
N ARG A 134 6.95 4.35 -13.31
CA ARG A 134 7.93 4.05 -12.28
C ARG A 134 9.26 4.71 -12.65
N PRO A 135 9.91 5.44 -11.70
CA PRO A 135 11.21 6.04 -12.00
C PRO A 135 12.23 5.00 -12.43
N HIS A 136 13.06 5.36 -13.41
CA HIS A 136 14.08 4.48 -13.92
C HIS A 136 15.14 4.20 -12.87
N SER A 137 15.44 2.91 -12.64
CA SER A 137 16.50 2.55 -11.70
C SER A 137 17.87 2.87 -12.31
N PRO A 138 18.77 3.59 -11.60
CA PRO A 138 20.09 3.88 -12.12
C PRO A 138 20.96 2.65 -12.28
N HIS A 139 20.58 1.52 -11.70
CA HIS A 139 21.33 0.27 -11.77
C HIS A 139 20.85 -0.66 -12.88
N LYS A 140 19.79 -0.30 -13.57
CA LYS A 140 19.29 -1.10 -14.69
C LYS A 140 19.86 -0.57 -15.99
N PRO A 141 20.40 -1.47 -16.85
CA PRO A 141 20.83 -1.03 -18.16
C PRO A 141 19.63 -0.53 -18.96
N LYS A 142 19.87 0.48 -19.76
CA LYS A 142 18.84 0.95 -20.68
C LYS A 142 18.65 -0.07 -21.79
N ALA A 143 17.43 -0.38 -22.07
CA ALA A 143 17.12 -1.29 -23.16
C ALA A 143 17.48 -0.68 -24.51
#